data_d28454b6921300003cc719b69aadb3ed
#
_entry.id   d28454b6921300003cc719b69aadb3ed
#
_cell.length_a   1.000
_cell.length_b   1.000
_cell.length_c   1.000
_cell.angle_alpha   90.00
_cell.angle_beta   90.00
_cell.angle_gamma   90.00
#
_symmetry.space_group_name_H-M   'P 1'
#
loop_
_entity.id
_entity.type
_entity.pdbx_description
1 polymer ?
#
loop_
_entity_poly.entity_id
_entity_poly.type
_entity_poly.pdbx_seq_one_letter_code
_entity_poly.pdbx_strand_id
1 'polypeptide(L)'
;MAKQYSEFTVFGLGPIGIEILRSAYQTNPQSIFGVVDIDPDKIGKDIGSLINEKETNKCVVSHIKEVRTDADHPVALHATGSNAQQVWPQIKELLDHGFSVVSTCEELSFPWHRYPVLSQEIDDYAKEKGLSVIGTGINPGYIMDTMAISFSTVLTTVNKIRVNRKVDVSKRRLPLQKKVGIGMTKEEFEFLAEQNKIGHVGLEESVRLIAYGLNWKLSSVLNTIEPTIASENITVPLTSLKPGDVKGLHQISTGKTTDGKEIHLDLTMSAGIKQEDEIVIEGNETQRLIVPNGIFGDTATAAMIINTAKQIDALRKPGLLTMADIGVPRNINQSDFVHI
;
A
#
# COMPACT_ATOMS: atom_id res chain seq x y z
N MET A 1 17.48 -2.21 29.89
CA MET A 1 17.62 -1.11 28.92
C MET A 1 16.46 -1.27 27.95
N ALA A 2 15.66 -0.23 27.71
CA ALA A 2 14.62 -0.28 26.70
C ALA A 2 15.26 -0.58 25.32
N LYS A 3 14.63 -1.45 24.51
CA LYS A 3 15.11 -1.72 23.15
C LYS A 3 15.04 -0.42 22.35
N GLN A 4 16.11 -0.09 21.63
CA GLN A 4 16.23 1.17 20.86
C GLN A 4 15.60 1.08 19.46
N TYR A 5 14.89 -0.02 19.12
CA TYR A 5 14.31 -0.25 17.81
C TYR A 5 12.95 -0.96 17.90
N SER A 6 12.06 -0.64 16.95
CA SER A 6 10.78 -1.32 16.82
C SER A 6 10.97 -2.77 16.38
N GLU A 7 10.16 -3.67 16.91
CA GLU A 7 10.19 -5.10 16.61
C GLU A 7 9.01 -5.47 15.70
N PHE A 8 9.31 -6.25 14.67
CA PHE A 8 8.35 -6.61 13.63
C PHE A 8 8.20 -8.12 13.46
N THR A 9 6.96 -8.53 13.18
CA THR A 9 6.66 -9.83 12.57
C THR A 9 6.19 -9.60 11.15
N VAL A 10 6.78 -10.30 10.17
CA VAL A 10 6.28 -10.28 8.79
C VAL A 10 5.23 -11.38 8.65
N PHE A 11 4.02 -11.01 8.23
CA PHE A 11 2.90 -11.93 8.07
C PHE A 11 2.47 -12.00 6.60
N GLY A 12 2.73 -13.14 5.97
CA GLY A 12 2.58 -13.39 4.53
C GLY A 12 3.86 -13.12 3.75
N LEU A 13 4.37 -14.16 3.08
CA LEU A 13 5.60 -14.13 2.28
C LEU A 13 5.32 -14.29 0.78
N GLY A 14 4.26 -13.65 0.29
CA GLY A 14 4.11 -13.38 -1.13
C GLY A 14 5.23 -12.45 -1.65
N PRO A 15 5.24 -12.11 -2.95
CA PRO A 15 6.30 -11.26 -3.52
C PRO A 15 6.56 -9.95 -2.75
N ILE A 16 5.49 -9.30 -2.25
CA ILE A 16 5.63 -8.07 -1.44
C ILE A 16 6.11 -8.39 -0.02
N GLY A 17 5.62 -9.47 0.60
CA GLY A 17 6.10 -9.88 1.93
C GLY A 17 7.59 -10.23 1.95
N ILE A 18 8.11 -10.89 0.91
CA ILE A 18 9.55 -11.12 0.74
C ILE A 18 10.32 -9.81 0.60
N GLU A 19 9.77 -8.82 -0.13
CA GLU A 19 10.40 -7.51 -0.26
C GLU A 19 10.40 -6.73 1.07
N ILE A 20 9.31 -6.81 1.84
CA ILE A 20 9.22 -6.24 3.19
C ILE A 20 10.25 -6.92 4.10
N LEU A 21 10.33 -8.26 4.10
CA LEU A 21 11.30 -9.02 4.89
C LEU A 21 12.74 -8.62 4.55
N ARG A 22 13.08 -8.55 3.26
CA ARG A 22 14.40 -8.12 2.78
C ARG A 22 14.73 -6.71 3.22
N SER A 23 13.82 -5.76 3.01
CA SER A 23 14.02 -4.36 3.37
C SER A 23 14.17 -4.16 4.88
N ALA A 24 13.36 -4.85 5.69
CA ALA A 24 13.45 -4.81 7.15
C ALA A 24 14.79 -5.41 7.65
N TYR A 25 15.19 -6.54 7.07
CA TYR A 25 16.47 -7.19 7.39
C TYR A 25 17.66 -6.30 7.06
N GLN A 26 17.69 -5.68 5.89
CA GLN A 26 18.75 -4.76 5.47
C GLN A 26 18.82 -3.50 6.34
N THR A 27 17.67 -3.05 6.85
CA THR A 27 17.62 -1.87 7.74
C THR A 27 18.13 -2.23 9.14
N ASN A 28 17.63 -3.32 9.72
CA ASN A 28 18.05 -3.84 11.01
C ASN A 28 17.65 -5.33 11.17
N PRO A 29 18.58 -6.29 11.03
CA PRO A 29 18.27 -7.72 11.16
C PRO A 29 17.68 -8.11 12.52
N GLN A 30 17.96 -7.35 13.57
CA GLN A 30 17.46 -7.61 14.92
C GLN A 30 16.01 -7.18 15.10
N SER A 31 15.50 -6.30 14.24
CA SER A 31 14.10 -5.85 14.32
C SER A 31 13.09 -6.94 13.93
N ILE A 32 13.52 -7.99 13.23
CA ILE A 32 12.65 -9.09 12.81
C ILE A 32 12.70 -10.17 13.88
N PHE A 33 11.61 -10.39 14.59
CA PHE A 33 11.53 -11.46 15.61
C PHE A 33 10.64 -12.63 15.18
N GLY A 34 9.79 -12.47 14.17
CA GLY A 34 8.94 -13.53 13.64
C GLY A 34 8.63 -13.37 12.16
N VAL A 35 8.39 -14.50 11.50
CA VAL A 35 7.92 -14.53 10.10
C VAL A 35 6.91 -15.66 9.96
N VAL A 36 5.72 -15.33 9.46
CA VAL A 36 4.59 -16.25 9.34
C VAL A 36 4.17 -16.39 7.88
N ASP A 37 4.01 -17.62 7.41
CA ASP A 37 3.39 -17.93 6.12
C ASP A 37 2.71 -19.30 6.18
N ILE A 38 1.67 -19.50 5.39
CA ILE A 38 0.94 -20.78 5.31
C ILE A 38 1.47 -21.71 4.22
N ASP A 39 2.39 -21.24 3.40
CA ASP A 39 2.98 -22.01 2.30
C ASP A 39 3.91 -23.10 2.84
N PRO A 40 3.57 -24.41 2.66
CA PRO A 40 4.37 -25.51 3.17
C PRO A 40 5.80 -25.52 2.60
N ASP A 41 6.01 -24.92 1.43
CA ASP A 41 7.34 -24.83 0.82
C ASP A 41 8.23 -23.79 1.51
N LYS A 42 7.67 -22.93 2.37
CA LYS A 42 8.42 -21.91 3.11
C LYS A 42 8.54 -22.21 4.60
N ILE A 43 7.53 -22.87 5.17
CA ILE A 43 7.51 -23.23 6.60
C ILE A 43 8.77 -24.03 6.97
N GLY A 44 9.43 -23.64 8.06
CA GLY A 44 10.66 -24.25 8.57
C GLY A 44 11.94 -23.80 7.85
N LYS A 45 11.86 -23.05 6.74
CA LYS A 45 13.06 -22.47 6.11
C LYS A 45 13.59 -21.29 6.89
N ASP A 46 14.92 -21.17 6.96
CA ASP A 46 15.57 -19.97 7.49
C ASP A 46 15.25 -18.74 6.63
N ILE A 47 14.90 -17.65 7.28
CA ILE A 47 14.50 -16.41 6.60
C ILE A 47 15.60 -15.80 5.73
N GLY A 48 16.88 -15.97 6.11
CA GLY A 48 18.02 -15.51 5.32
C GLY A 48 18.06 -16.20 3.96
N SER A 49 17.74 -17.50 3.89
CA SER A 49 17.69 -18.24 2.62
C SER A 49 16.62 -17.71 1.65
N LEU A 50 15.51 -17.17 2.17
CA LEU A 50 14.41 -16.63 1.36
C LEU A 50 14.71 -15.25 0.76
N ILE A 51 15.66 -14.53 1.34
CA ILE A 51 16.06 -13.18 0.89
C ILE A 51 17.47 -13.11 0.31
N ASN A 52 18.13 -14.28 0.14
CA ASN A 52 19.52 -14.42 -0.33
C ASN A 52 20.55 -13.79 0.62
N GLU A 53 20.34 -13.93 1.91
CA GLU A 53 21.24 -13.48 2.98
C GLU A 53 21.81 -14.70 3.75
N LYS A 54 22.72 -14.44 4.68
CA LYS A 54 23.29 -15.47 5.55
C LYS A 54 22.21 -16.07 6.45
N GLU A 55 22.47 -17.29 6.91
CA GLU A 55 21.62 -17.99 7.88
C GLU A 55 21.43 -17.15 9.15
N THR A 56 20.17 -17.03 9.57
CA THR A 56 19.76 -16.15 10.67
C THR A 56 19.37 -16.90 11.92
N ASN A 57 19.21 -18.23 11.84
CA ASN A 57 18.63 -19.10 12.87
C ASN A 57 17.18 -18.72 13.23
N LYS A 58 16.48 -18.01 12.33
CA LYS A 58 15.05 -17.69 12.43
C LYS A 58 14.32 -18.35 11.27
N CYS A 59 13.37 -19.23 11.60
CA CYS A 59 12.60 -19.95 10.60
C CYS A 59 11.21 -19.39 10.44
N VAL A 60 10.64 -19.58 9.24
CA VAL A 60 9.23 -19.30 8.97
C VAL A 60 8.37 -20.26 9.77
N VAL A 61 7.38 -19.73 10.49
CA VAL A 61 6.38 -20.53 11.24
C VAL A 61 5.02 -20.49 10.53
N SER A 62 4.16 -21.45 10.85
CA SER A 62 2.85 -21.58 10.21
C SER A 62 1.77 -20.70 10.84
N HIS A 63 1.98 -20.25 12.09
CA HIS A 63 0.95 -19.60 12.88
C HIS A 63 1.53 -18.52 13.80
N ILE A 64 0.82 -17.42 13.97
CA ILE A 64 1.27 -16.31 14.82
C ILE A 64 1.50 -16.74 16.29
N LYS A 65 0.76 -17.71 16.81
CA LYS A 65 0.95 -18.26 18.16
C LYS A 65 2.34 -18.84 18.42
N GLU A 66 3.09 -19.16 17.37
CA GLU A 66 4.45 -19.70 17.45
C GLU A 66 5.49 -18.59 17.56
N VAL A 67 5.10 -17.35 17.22
CA VAL A 67 5.95 -16.17 17.32
C VAL A 67 5.98 -15.69 18.78
N ARG A 68 7.17 -15.53 19.31
CA ARG A 68 7.38 -15.01 20.67
C ARG A 68 8.13 -13.69 20.61
N THR A 69 7.66 -12.73 21.37
CA THR A 69 8.28 -11.41 21.50
C THR A 69 8.19 -10.93 22.94
N ASP A 70 9.14 -10.16 23.39
CA ASP A 70 9.15 -9.42 24.66
C ASP A 70 8.90 -7.92 24.40
N ALA A 71 8.53 -7.53 23.18
CA ALA A 71 8.20 -6.14 22.87
C ALA A 71 6.89 -5.76 23.57
N ASP A 72 6.87 -4.56 24.17
CA ASP A 72 5.67 -4.01 24.80
C ASP A 72 4.57 -3.72 23.76
N HIS A 73 4.97 -3.37 22.52
CA HIS A 73 4.07 -3.05 21.41
C HIS A 73 4.58 -3.64 20.09
N PRO A 74 4.44 -4.95 19.91
CA PRO A 74 4.89 -5.59 18.68
C PRO A 74 3.99 -5.17 17.50
N VAL A 75 4.59 -5.08 16.31
CA VAL A 75 3.89 -4.71 15.08
C VAL A 75 4.00 -5.83 14.05
N ALA A 76 2.87 -6.22 13.48
CA ALA A 76 2.80 -7.13 12.35
C ALA A 76 2.79 -6.35 11.03
N LEU A 77 3.74 -6.68 10.14
CA LEU A 77 3.83 -6.21 8.76
C LEU A 77 3.06 -7.21 7.88
N HIS A 78 1.78 -6.91 7.62
CA HIS A 78 0.84 -7.83 7.01
C HIS A 78 0.78 -7.65 5.48
N ALA A 79 0.96 -8.74 4.70
CA ALA A 79 1.07 -8.72 3.25
C ALA A 79 0.45 -9.97 2.59
N THR A 80 -0.86 -10.21 2.80
CA THR A 80 -1.54 -11.43 2.32
C THR A 80 -2.58 -11.20 1.23
N GLY A 81 -3.20 -10.02 1.17
CA GLY A 81 -4.29 -9.77 0.23
C GLY A 81 -4.69 -8.30 0.13
N SER A 82 -5.58 -8.01 -0.83
CA SER A 82 -6.05 -6.65 -1.17
C SER A 82 -7.47 -6.35 -0.68
N ASN A 83 -8.24 -7.38 -0.25
CA ASN A 83 -9.64 -7.26 0.15
C ASN A 83 -9.79 -7.24 1.67
N ALA A 84 -10.42 -6.19 2.21
CA ALA A 84 -10.54 -5.98 3.65
C ALA A 84 -11.32 -7.08 4.38
N GLN A 85 -12.42 -7.59 3.77
CA GLN A 85 -13.21 -8.65 4.39
C GLN A 85 -12.44 -9.99 4.47
N GLN A 86 -11.64 -10.28 3.43
CA GLN A 86 -10.85 -11.52 3.38
C GLN A 86 -9.68 -11.51 4.37
N VAL A 87 -9.07 -10.36 4.59
CA VAL A 87 -7.92 -10.24 5.50
C VAL A 87 -8.32 -10.00 6.96
N TRP A 88 -9.57 -9.59 7.23
CA TRP A 88 -10.03 -9.29 8.58
C TRP A 88 -9.81 -10.44 9.59
N PRO A 89 -10.13 -11.71 9.28
CA PRO A 89 -9.87 -12.80 10.22
C PRO A 89 -8.40 -12.93 10.63
N GLN A 90 -7.46 -12.67 9.71
CA GLN A 90 -6.02 -12.69 9.98
C GLN A 90 -5.60 -11.49 10.86
N ILE A 91 -6.12 -10.30 10.57
CA ILE A 91 -5.85 -9.10 11.35
C ILE A 91 -6.41 -9.25 12.77
N LYS A 92 -7.62 -9.79 12.92
CA LYS A 92 -8.24 -10.06 14.20
C LYS A 92 -7.38 -11.01 15.04
N GLU A 93 -6.88 -12.08 14.44
CA GLU A 93 -5.96 -13.01 15.09
C GLU A 93 -4.65 -12.33 15.54
N LEU A 94 -4.08 -11.45 14.72
CA LEU A 94 -2.90 -10.66 15.10
C LEU A 94 -3.19 -9.77 16.31
N LEU A 95 -4.34 -9.08 16.33
CA LEU A 95 -4.79 -8.26 17.47
C LEU A 95 -5.00 -9.12 18.74
N ASP A 96 -5.53 -10.33 18.61
CA ASP A 96 -5.70 -11.27 19.76
C ASP A 96 -4.37 -11.70 20.36
N HIS A 97 -3.30 -11.71 19.57
CA HIS A 97 -1.94 -12.00 20.03
C HIS A 97 -1.13 -10.74 20.41
N GLY A 98 -1.80 -9.58 20.52
CA GLY A 98 -1.21 -8.34 21.02
C GLY A 98 -0.43 -7.52 19.98
N PHE A 99 -0.57 -7.81 18.68
CA PHE A 99 0.12 -7.09 17.62
C PHE A 99 -0.72 -5.93 17.08
N SER A 100 -0.15 -4.73 17.00
CA SER A 100 -0.63 -3.72 16.07
C SER A 100 -0.34 -4.14 14.63
N VAL A 101 -1.14 -3.72 13.65
CA VAL A 101 -1.05 -4.21 12.27
C VAL A 101 -0.87 -3.08 11.28
N VAL A 102 0.19 -3.17 10.46
CA VAL A 102 0.37 -2.36 9.26
C VAL A 102 0.22 -3.26 8.04
N SER A 103 -0.80 -3.00 7.23
CA SER A 103 -1.21 -3.88 6.14
C SER A 103 -0.99 -3.27 4.76
N THR A 104 -0.56 -4.09 3.79
CA THR A 104 -0.53 -3.74 2.37
C THR A 104 -1.90 -3.87 1.70
N CYS A 105 -2.95 -4.24 2.44
CA CYS A 105 -4.30 -4.37 1.89
C CYS A 105 -4.81 -3.01 1.41
N GLU A 106 -4.96 -2.85 0.11
CA GLU A 106 -5.31 -1.58 -0.53
C GLU A 106 -6.68 -1.06 -0.04
N GLU A 107 -7.67 -1.93 0.16
CA GLU A 107 -8.99 -1.52 0.66
C GLU A 107 -8.96 -1.01 2.10
N LEU A 108 -7.98 -1.40 2.92
CA LEU A 108 -7.80 -0.89 4.28
C LEU A 108 -7.22 0.53 4.36
N SER A 109 -6.78 1.10 3.24
CA SER A 109 -6.28 2.49 3.23
C SER A 109 -7.38 3.50 3.57
N PHE A 110 -8.62 3.23 3.13
CA PHE A 110 -9.82 3.98 3.52
C PHE A 110 -11.08 3.11 3.41
N PRO A 111 -11.34 2.17 4.34
CA PRO A 111 -12.43 1.20 4.24
C PRO A 111 -13.82 1.75 4.60
N TRP A 112 -13.90 2.90 5.26
CA TRP A 112 -15.11 3.47 5.87
C TRP A 112 -16.29 3.66 4.91
N HIS A 113 -16.03 3.84 3.62
CA HIS A 113 -17.11 3.98 2.64
C HIS A 113 -17.58 2.64 2.09
N ARG A 114 -16.61 1.80 1.71
CA ARG A 114 -16.89 0.50 1.08
C ARG A 114 -17.48 -0.50 2.07
N TYR A 115 -16.96 -0.49 3.30
CA TYR A 115 -17.30 -1.45 4.35
C TYR A 115 -17.58 -0.74 5.70
N PRO A 116 -18.63 0.11 5.81
CA PRO A 116 -18.84 0.92 7.01
C PRO A 116 -19.02 0.09 8.29
N VAL A 117 -19.74 -1.03 8.22
CA VAL A 117 -19.96 -1.92 9.37
C VAL A 117 -18.67 -2.63 9.77
N LEU A 118 -17.94 -3.20 8.81
CA LEU A 118 -16.68 -3.86 9.07
C LEU A 118 -15.62 -2.87 9.59
N SER A 119 -15.58 -1.65 9.06
CA SER A 119 -14.65 -0.64 9.52
C SER A 119 -14.89 -0.25 10.97
N GLN A 120 -16.17 -0.13 11.37
CA GLN A 120 -16.52 0.12 12.77
C GLN A 120 -16.14 -1.08 13.65
N GLU A 121 -16.38 -2.31 13.20
CA GLU A 121 -15.96 -3.53 13.91
C GLU A 121 -14.44 -3.57 14.13
N ILE A 122 -13.65 -3.29 13.08
CA ILE A 122 -12.18 -3.25 13.18
C ILE A 122 -11.73 -2.17 14.16
N ASP A 123 -12.32 -0.98 14.06
CA ASP A 123 -11.97 0.18 14.90
C ASP A 123 -12.26 -0.10 16.39
N ASP A 124 -13.47 -0.58 16.69
CA ASP A 124 -13.88 -0.90 18.05
C ASP A 124 -13.02 -2.04 18.63
N TYR A 125 -12.77 -3.09 17.84
CA TYR A 125 -11.96 -4.22 18.29
C TYR A 125 -10.51 -3.83 18.56
N ALA A 126 -9.90 -3.04 17.67
CA ALA A 126 -8.55 -2.53 17.86
C ALA A 126 -8.45 -1.61 19.09
N LYS A 127 -9.45 -0.75 19.31
CA LYS A 127 -9.54 0.10 20.51
C LYS A 127 -9.68 -0.69 21.79
N GLU A 128 -10.54 -1.74 21.80
CA GLU A 128 -10.69 -2.64 22.95
C GLU A 128 -9.36 -3.30 23.34
N LYS A 129 -8.58 -3.70 22.33
CA LYS A 129 -7.24 -4.30 22.53
C LYS A 129 -6.16 -3.27 22.86
N GLY A 130 -6.42 -1.96 22.71
CA GLY A 130 -5.40 -0.92 22.83
C GLY A 130 -4.37 -0.91 21.69
N LEU A 131 -4.73 -1.44 20.51
CA LEU A 131 -3.86 -1.66 19.36
C LEU A 131 -4.31 -0.86 18.14
N SER A 132 -3.42 -0.74 17.16
CA SER A 132 -3.67 0.00 15.93
C SER A 132 -3.77 -0.94 14.73
N VAL A 133 -4.66 -0.61 13.78
CA VAL A 133 -4.72 -1.21 12.44
C VAL A 133 -4.63 -0.10 11.40
N ILE A 134 -3.77 -0.23 10.40
CA ILE A 134 -3.64 0.74 9.31
C ILE A 134 -3.30 0.04 8.00
N GLY A 135 -4.01 0.42 6.92
CA GLY A 135 -3.66 0.07 5.55
C GLY A 135 -2.79 1.14 4.91
N THR A 136 -1.67 0.74 4.29
CA THR A 136 -0.77 1.66 3.59
C THR A 136 0.05 0.95 2.51
N GLY A 137 0.77 1.74 1.74
CA GLY A 137 1.65 1.31 0.66
C GLY A 137 2.09 2.51 -0.15
N ILE A 138 2.49 2.28 -1.41
CA ILE A 138 2.81 3.38 -2.31
C ILE A 138 1.55 3.93 -3.01
N ASN A 139 0.58 3.07 -3.31
CA ASN A 139 -0.68 3.41 -3.95
C ASN A 139 -1.71 2.29 -3.73
N PRO A 140 -2.72 2.54 -2.86
CA PRO A 140 -2.91 3.69 -1.97
C PRO A 140 -1.93 3.72 -0.79
N GLY A 141 -1.83 4.88 -0.13
CA GLY A 141 -1.09 5.08 1.11
C GLY A 141 0.00 6.16 1.07
N TYR A 142 0.49 6.56 -0.14
CA TYR A 142 1.51 7.60 -0.23
C TYR A 142 1.34 8.54 -1.43
N ILE A 143 1.81 8.15 -2.64
CA ILE A 143 2.02 9.10 -3.74
C ILE A 143 0.72 9.68 -4.33
N MET A 144 -0.37 8.89 -4.34
CA MET A 144 -1.63 9.33 -4.93
C MET A 144 -2.62 9.88 -3.88
N ASP A 145 -2.24 9.94 -2.60
CA ASP A 145 -3.11 10.43 -1.52
C ASP A 145 -2.34 11.20 -0.44
N THR A 146 -1.63 10.53 0.45
CA THR A 146 -0.96 11.13 1.62
C THR A 146 0.00 12.26 1.22
N MET A 147 0.72 12.10 0.11
CA MET A 147 1.62 13.14 -0.41
C MET A 147 0.86 14.35 -0.92
N ALA A 148 -0.30 14.15 -1.58
CA ALA A 148 -1.16 15.25 -1.99
C ALA A 148 -1.75 16.01 -0.79
N ILE A 149 -2.20 15.29 0.26
CA ILE A 149 -2.64 15.90 1.53
C ILE A 149 -1.51 16.72 2.15
N SER A 150 -0.33 16.13 2.31
CA SER A 150 0.82 16.80 2.92
C SER A 150 1.28 18.01 2.11
N PHE A 151 1.36 17.88 0.78
CA PHE A 151 1.80 18.96 -0.11
C PHE A 151 0.80 20.12 -0.15
N SER A 152 -0.48 19.89 0.15
CA SER A 152 -1.50 20.94 0.23
C SER A 152 -1.26 21.95 1.34
N THR A 153 -0.46 21.61 2.35
CA THR A 153 -0.21 22.48 3.54
C THR A 153 0.51 23.80 3.21
N VAL A 154 1.12 23.90 2.03
CA VAL A 154 1.77 25.17 1.58
C VAL A 154 0.77 26.17 0.98
N LEU A 155 -0.52 25.79 0.88
CA LEU A 155 -1.60 26.65 0.37
C LEU A 155 -2.60 26.98 1.46
N THR A 156 -3.14 28.19 1.45
CA THR A 156 -4.20 28.61 2.40
C THR A 156 -5.60 28.19 1.97
N THR A 157 -5.79 28.00 0.66
CA THR A 157 -7.03 27.44 0.09
C THR A 157 -6.69 26.39 -0.97
N VAL A 158 -7.48 25.34 -1.03
CA VAL A 158 -7.36 24.28 -2.04
C VAL A 158 -8.72 24.07 -2.70
N ASN A 159 -8.77 24.10 -4.02
CA ASN A 159 -9.98 23.92 -4.81
C ASN A 159 -9.93 22.64 -5.67
N LYS A 160 -8.72 22.30 -6.16
CA LYS A 160 -8.54 21.13 -7.01
C LYS A 160 -7.22 20.45 -6.76
N ILE A 161 -7.26 19.11 -6.71
CA ILE A 161 -6.09 18.25 -6.64
C ILE A 161 -6.11 17.32 -7.86
N ARG A 162 -5.01 17.30 -8.60
CA ARG A 162 -4.76 16.32 -9.67
C ARG A 162 -3.50 15.54 -9.33
N VAL A 163 -3.59 14.21 -9.44
CA VAL A 163 -2.45 13.33 -9.33
C VAL A 163 -2.39 12.45 -10.57
N ASN A 164 -1.27 12.51 -11.27
CA ASN A 164 -0.98 11.66 -12.42
C ASN A 164 0.13 10.69 -12.03
N ARG A 165 -0.13 9.40 -12.19
CA ARG A 165 0.86 8.36 -11.96
C ARG A 165 0.99 7.48 -13.21
N LYS A 166 2.20 7.41 -13.76
CA LYS A 166 2.55 6.57 -14.90
C LYS A 166 3.56 5.52 -14.48
N VAL A 167 3.20 4.25 -14.62
CA VAL A 167 4.00 3.09 -14.21
C VAL A 167 4.31 2.22 -15.42
N ASP A 168 5.58 2.07 -15.75
CA ASP A 168 6.01 1.05 -16.72
C ASP A 168 5.95 -0.33 -16.07
N VAL A 169 5.06 -1.18 -16.57
CA VAL A 169 4.87 -2.54 -16.08
C VAL A 169 5.71 -3.58 -16.81
N SER A 170 6.48 -3.18 -17.81
CA SER A 170 7.30 -4.11 -18.61
C SER A 170 8.32 -4.89 -17.79
N LYS A 171 8.82 -4.29 -16.68
CA LYS A 171 9.80 -4.91 -15.78
C LYS A 171 9.21 -5.32 -14.42
N ARG A 172 7.89 -5.30 -14.30
CA ARG A 172 7.23 -5.62 -13.03
C ARG A 172 6.97 -7.13 -12.92
N ARG A 173 6.76 -7.59 -11.68
CA ARG A 173 6.43 -8.99 -11.35
C ARG A 173 5.21 -9.50 -12.10
N LEU A 174 5.21 -10.80 -12.45
CA LEU A 174 4.15 -11.44 -13.24
C LEU A 174 2.73 -11.24 -12.67
N PRO A 175 2.47 -11.34 -11.35
CA PRO A 175 1.13 -11.10 -10.81
C PRO A 175 0.60 -9.70 -11.13
N LEU A 176 1.46 -8.67 -11.13
CA LEU A 176 1.06 -7.32 -11.50
C LEU A 176 0.72 -7.21 -12.99
N GLN A 177 1.56 -7.80 -13.86
CA GLN A 177 1.31 -7.82 -15.30
C GLN A 177 -0.03 -8.49 -15.64
N LYS A 178 -0.37 -9.58 -14.96
CA LYS A 178 -1.69 -10.23 -15.09
C LYS A 178 -2.82 -9.34 -14.58
N LYS A 179 -2.64 -8.69 -13.42
CA LYS A 179 -3.64 -7.80 -12.80
C LYS A 179 -4.02 -6.59 -13.68
N VAL A 180 -3.11 -6.14 -14.54
CA VAL A 180 -3.34 -5.03 -15.47
C VAL A 180 -3.73 -5.48 -16.89
N GLY A 181 -3.96 -6.77 -17.10
CA GLY A 181 -4.51 -7.33 -18.34
C GLY A 181 -3.52 -7.51 -19.49
N ILE A 182 -2.22 -7.55 -19.22
CA ILE A 182 -1.20 -7.73 -20.28
C ILE A 182 -1.44 -9.02 -21.06
N GLY A 183 -1.51 -8.88 -22.40
CA GLY A 183 -1.68 -9.99 -23.34
C GLY A 183 -3.14 -10.42 -23.60
N MET A 184 -4.11 -9.76 -22.96
CA MET A 184 -5.54 -9.93 -23.26
C MET A 184 -5.91 -9.27 -24.57
N THR A 185 -7.03 -9.68 -25.17
CA THR A 185 -7.71 -8.87 -26.17
C THR A 185 -8.44 -7.71 -25.52
N LYS A 186 -8.79 -6.70 -26.31
CA LYS A 186 -9.57 -5.56 -25.80
C LYS A 186 -10.91 -6.01 -25.22
N GLU A 187 -11.61 -6.90 -25.91
CA GLU A 187 -12.93 -7.42 -25.52
C GLU A 187 -12.87 -8.22 -24.22
N GLU A 188 -11.82 -9.04 -24.03
CA GLU A 188 -11.59 -9.78 -22.78
C GLU A 188 -11.36 -8.81 -21.60
N PHE A 189 -10.56 -7.77 -21.83
CA PHE A 189 -10.30 -6.75 -20.81
C PHE A 189 -11.59 -6.01 -20.43
N GLU A 190 -12.35 -5.50 -21.41
CA GLU A 190 -13.60 -4.77 -21.19
C GLU A 190 -14.61 -5.63 -20.44
N PHE A 191 -14.76 -6.90 -20.82
CA PHE A 191 -15.65 -7.85 -20.14
C PHE A 191 -15.28 -8.06 -18.66
N LEU A 192 -13.96 -8.16 -18.35
CA LEU A 192 -13.50 -8.28 -16.96
C LEU A 192 -13.64 -6.96 -16.18
N ALA A 193 -13.46 -5.82 -16.85
CA ALA A 193 -13.63 -4.50 -16.25
C ALA A 193 -15.08 -4.24 -15.84
N GLU A 194 -16.05 -4.58 -16.66
CA GLU A 194 -17.49 -4.51 -16.34
C GLU A 194 -17.86 -5.35 -15.12
N GLN A 195 -17.15 -6.46 -14.89
CA GLN A 195 -17.35 -7.33 -13.72
C GLN A 195 -16.52 -6.92 -12.50
N ASN A 196 -15.77 -5.82 -12.54
CA ASN A 196 -14.81 -5.39 -11.53
C ASN A 196 -13.75 -6.46 -11.18
N LYS A 197 -13.39 -7.30 -12.15
CA LYS A 197 -12.38 -8.39 -11.98
C LYS A 197 -10.97 -8.00 -12.44
N ILE A 198 -10.83 -6.84 -13.07
CA ILE A 198 -9.55 -6.29 -13.50
C ILE A 198 -9.45 -4.83 -13.05
N GLY A 199 -8.23 -4.35 -12.84
CA GLY A 199 -7.99 -2.98 -12.42
C GLY A 199 -7.07 -2.90 -11.20
N HIS A 200 -6.67 -1.68 -10.92
CA HIS A 200 -5.93 -1.37 -9.70
C HIS A 200 -6.92 -1.12 -8.56
N VAL A 201 -6.76 -1.87 -7.46
CA VAL A 201 -7.56 -1.67 -6.24
C VAL A 201 -7.00 -0.50 -5.45
N GLY A 202 -7.89 0.36 -4.91
CA GLY A 202 -7.50 1.42 -3.98
C GLY A 202 -7.54 2.84 -4.56
N LEU A 203 -7.83 3.04 -5.85
CA LEU A 203 -7.85 4.39 -6.44
C LEU A 203 -9.01 5.23 -5.89
N GLU A 204 -10.18 4.64 -5.69
CA GLU A 204 -11.30 5.30 -5.02
C GLU A 204 -11.02 5.54 -3.54
N GLU A 205 -10.39 4.60 -2.88
CA GLU A 205 -9.93 4.73 -1.50
C GLU A 205 -8.99 5.94 -1.34
N SER A 206 -8.07 6.15 -2.29
CA SER A 206 -7.19 7.33 -2.31
C SER A 206 -7.97 8.65 -2.50
N VAL A 207 -8.97 8.71 -3.37
CA VAL A 207 -9.85 9.88 -3.50
C VAL A 207 -10.53 10.21 -2.16
N ARG A 208 -11.06 9.19 -1.50
CA ARG A 208 -11.76 9.34 -0.22
C ARG A 208 -10.81 9.68 0.92
N LEU A 209 -9.60 9.15 0.92
CA LEU A 209 -8.56 9.48 1.89
C LEU A 209 -8.12 10.96 1.76
N ILE A 210 -7.96 11.47 0.54
CA ILE A 210 -7.69 12.90 0.31
C ILE A 210 -8.85 13.75 0.84
N ALA A 211 -10.09 13.38 0.49
CA ALA A 211 -11.26 14.12 0.93
C ALA A 211 -11.37 14.13 2.46
N TYR A 212 -11.12 13.00 3.11
CA TYR A 212 -11.08 12.89 4.57
C TYR A 212 -9.98 13.79 5.17
N GLY A 213 -8.74 13.68 4.66
CA GLY A 213 -7.61 14.47 5.16
C GLY A 213 -7.78 15.99 5.01
N LEU A 214 -8.55 16.43 4.01
CA LEU A 214 -8.87 17.85 3.78
C LEU A 214 -10.24 18.27 4.33
N ASN A 215 -10.94 17.37 5.03
CA ASN A 215 -12.30 17.57 5.53
C ASN A 215 -13.28 18.02 4.41
N TRP A 216 -13.19 17.38 3.24
CA TRP A 216 -14.06 17.61 2.10
C TRP A 216 -15.20 16.60 2.07
N LYS A 217 -16.43 17.07 1.94
CA LYS A 217 -17.61 16.21 1.80
C LYS A 217 -17.86 15.92 0.31
N LEU A 218 -17.54 14.71 -0.13
CA LEU A 218 -17.80 14.29 -1.50
C LEU A 218 -19.30 14.11 -1.76
N SER A 219 -19.78 14.66 -2.87
CA SER A 219 -21.12 14.46 -3.41
C SER A 219 -21.17 13.30 -4.41
N SER A 220 -20.06 13.04 -5.10
CA SER A 220 -19.93 11.94 -6.06
C SER A 220 -18.49 11.48 -6.20
N VAL A 221 -18.33 10.20 -6.55
CA VAL A 221 -17.06 9.64 -7.06
C VAL A 221 -17.39 8.88 -8.33
N LEU A 222 -16.63 9.15 -9.40
CA LEU A 222 -16.75 8.48 -10.69
C LEU A 222 -15.44 7.75 -10.98
N ASN A 223 -15.54 6.47 -11.29
CA ASN A 223 -14.42 5.62 -11.67
C ASN A 223 -14.55 5.18 -13.13
N THR A 224 -13.46 5.25 -13.88
CA THR A 224 -13.37 4.69 -15.23
C THR A 224 -12.11 3.85 -15.35
N ILE A 225 -12.17 2.82 -16.20
CA ILE A 225 -11.04 1.96 -16.52
C ILE A 225 -11.10 1.59 -17.99
N GLU A 226 -9.97 1.70 -18.67
CA GLU A 226 -9.81 1.39 -20.09
C GLU A 226 -8.50 0.62 -20.31
N PRO A 227 -8.44 -0.28 -21.32
CA PRO A 227 -7.20 -0.92 -21.70
C PRO A 227 -6.27 0.06 -22.43
N THR A 228 -4.97 -0.05 -22.20
CA THR A 228 -3.97 0.55 -23.09
C THR A 228 -3.54 -0.48 -24.13
N ILE A 229 -3.52 -0.08 -25.40
CA ILE A 229 -3.31 -0.99 -26.53
C ILE A 229 -1.88 -0.86 -27.09
N ALA A 230 -1.25 -1.97 -27.42
CA ALA A 230 0.05 -2.00 -28.09
C ALA A 230 -0.09 -1.51 -29.54
N SER A 231 0.78 -0.61 -29.96
CA SER A 231 0.91 -0.13 -31.36
C SER A 231 2.04 -0.82 -32.11
N GLU A 232 2.90 -1.54 -31.40
CA GLU A 232 4.06 -2.25 -31.92
C GLU A 232 4.32 -3.51 -31.12
N ASN A 233 5.27 -4.35 -31.55
CA ASN A 233 5.65 -5.54 -30.81
C ASN A 233 6.42 -5.16 -29.54
N ILE A 234 5.96 -5.63 -28.39
CA ILE A 234 6.59 -5.39 -27.08
C ILE A 234 6.79 -6.74 -26.40
N THR A 235 8.02 -7.03 -25.97
CA THR A 235 8.30 -8.23 -25.18
C THR A 235 8.36 -7.87 -23.71
N VAL A 236 7.55 -8.54 -22.90
CA VAL A 236 7.52 -8.44 -21.43
C VAL A 236 7.72 -9.84 -20.81
N PRO A 237 8.08 -9.94 -19.52
CA PRO A 237 8.26 -11.25 -18.87
C PRO A 237 7.07 -12.21 -18.99
N LEU A 238 5.85 -11.69 -19.05
CA LEU A 238 4.64 -12.51 -19.16
C LEU A 238 4.45 -13.08 -20.57
N THR A 239 4.66 -12.26 -21.63
CA THR A 239 4.37 -12.63 -23.02
C THR A 239 5.00 -11.65 -24.02
N SER A 240 4.90 -11.98 -25.32
CA SER A 240 5.20 -11.04 -26.41
C SER A 240 3.88 -10.49 -26.97
N LEU A 241 3.73 -9.17 -26.87
CA LEU A 241 2.57 -8.44 -27.37
C LEU A 241 2.73 -8.08 -28.84
N LYS A 242 1.61 -8.08 -29.56
CA LYS A 242 1.50 -7.61 -30.94
C LYS A 242 0.64 -6.34 -30.99
N PRO A 243 0.68 -5.56 -32.07
CA PRO A 243 -0.28 -4.49 -32.30
C PRO A 243 -1.73 -4.97 -32.12
N GLY A 244 -2.49 -4.28 -31.28
CA GLY A 244 -3.86 -4.65 -30.92
C GLY A 244 -4.01 -5.33 -29.55
N ASP A 245 -2.96 -5.95 -29.03
CA ASP A 245 -3.01 -6.56 -27.69
C ASP A 245 -3.06 -5.52 -26.59
N VAL A 246 -3.67 -5.88 -25.47
CA VAL A 246 -3.65 -5.06 -24.24
C VAL A 246 -2.25 -5.07 -23.65
N LYS A 247 -1.67 -3.88 -23.46
CA LYS A 247 -0.35 -3.68 -22.85
C LYS A 247 -0.43 -3.10 -21.43
N GLY A 248 -1.64 -2.97 -20.88
CA GLY A 248 -1.89 -2.43 -19.55
C GLY A 248 -3.23 -1.74 -19.44
N LEU A 249 -3.39 -0.89 -18.42
CA LEU A 249 -4.63 -0.16 -18.15
C LEU A 249 -4.38 1.33 -17.96
N HIS A 250 -5.45 2.10 -18.17
CA HIS A 250 -5.63 3.48 -17.77
C HIS A 250 -6.87 3.57 -16.89
N GLN A 251 -6.72 4.07 -15.68
CA GLN A 251 -7.79 4.14 -14.68
C GLN A 251 -7.86 5.54 -14.09
N ILE A 252 -9.06 6.10 -14.03
CA ILE A 252 -9.32 7.43 -13.47
C ILE A 252 -10.33 7.30 -12.33
N SER A 253 -10.09 8.02 -11.25
CA SER A 253 -11.08 8.23 -10.19
C SER A 253 -11.22 9.72 -9.91
N THR A 254 -12.46 10.24 -10.03
CA THR A 254 -12.74 11.68 -9.83
C THR A 254 -13.79 11.85 -8.73
N GLY A 255 -13.39 12.51 -7.65
CA GLY A 255 -14.28 12.93 -6.57
C GLY A 255 -14.67 14.41 -6.71
N LYS A 256 -15.95 14.73 -6.50
CA LYS A 256 -16.45 16.10 -6.49
C LYS A 256 -17.22 16.40 -5.22
N THR A 257 -17.10 17.62 -4.73
CA THR A 257 -17.88 18.16 -3.61
C THR A 257 -19.06 18.97 -4.12
N THR A 258 -20.03 19.26 -3.26
CA THR A 258 -21.17 20.12 -3.58
C THR A 258 -20.79 21.57 -3.81
N ASP A 259 -19.68 22.04 -3.23
CA ASP A 259 -19.16 23.40 -3.37
C ASP A 259 -18.13 23.54 -4.52
N GLY A 260 -18.02 22.52 -5.38
CA GLY A 260 -17.29 22.57 -6.65
C GLY A 260 -15.80 22.20 -6.55
N LYS A 261 -15.31 21.72 -5.39
CA LYS A 261 -13.95 21.20 -5.29
C LYS A 261 -13.83 19.84 -5.98
N GLU A 262 -12.62 19.53 -6.48
CA GLU A 262 -12.38 18.32 -7.27
C GLU A 262 -11.07 17.63 -6.86
N ILE A 263 -11.15 16.30 -6.77
CA ILE A 263 -9.99 15.40 -6.68
C ILE A 263 -9.99 14.55 -7.93
N HIS A 264 -8.92 14.58 -8.71
CA HIS A 264 -8.78 13.80 -9.95
C HIS A 264 -7.51 12.99 -9.90
N LEU A 265 -7.65 11.68 -9.84
CA LEU A 265 -6.53 10.72 -9.84
C LEU A 265 -6.51 9.99 -11.18
N ASP A 266 -5.39 10.10 -11.88
CA ASP A 266 -5.12 9.48 -13.18
C ASP A 266 -3.97 8.48 -13.02
N LEU A 267 -4.25 7.19 -13.24
CA LEU A 267 -3.29 6.10 -13.13
C LEU A 267 -3.17 5.38 -14.46
N THR A 268 -1.99 5.45 -15.06
CA THR A 268 -1.62 4.63 -16.21
C THR A 268 -0.59 3.58 -15.81
N MET A 269 -0.93 2.32 -15.97
CA MET A 269 -0.02 1.18 -15.75
C MET A 269 0.11 0.41 -17.06
N SER A 270 1.17 0.63 -17.80
CA SER A 270 1.31 0.14 -19.17
C SER A 270 2.75 -0.23 -19.51
N ALA A 271 2.94 -1.25 -20.35
CA ALA A 271 4.27 -1.62 -20.81
C ALA A 271 4.85 -0.57 -21.77
N GLY A 272 6.14 -0.23 -21.59
CA GLY A 272 6.90 0.64 -22.49
C GLY A 272 6.58 2.12 -22.37
N ILE A 273 5.95 2.59 -21.28
CA ILE A 273 5.70 4.01 -21.05
C ILE A 273 6.80 4.65 -20.19
N LYS A 274 7.00 5.95 -20.35
CA LYS A 274 7.88 6.73 -19.47
C LYS A 274 7.19 6.85 -18.09
N GLN A 275 7.88 6.39 -17.05
CA GLN A 275 7.38 6.53 -15.68
C GLN A 275 7.51 7.98 -15.19
N GLU A 276 6.50 8.43 -14.47
CA GLU A 276 6.49 9.75 -13.82
C GLU A 276 5.35 9.79 -12.80
N ASP A 277 5.58 10.43 -11.67
CA ASP A 277 4.52 10.81 -10.73
C ASP A 277 4.44 12.34 -10.67
N GLU A 278 3.23 12.88 -10.73
CA GLU A 278 2.96 14.31 -10.68
C GLU A 278 1.78 14.61 -9.78
N ILE A 279 1.93 15.63 -8.93
CA ILE A 279 0.84 16.17 -8.11
C ILE A 279 0.71 17.65 -8.45
N VAL A 280 -0.50 18.09 -8.82
CA VAL A 280 -0.85 19.48 -9.06
C VAL A 280 -1.98 19.88 -8.14
N ILE A 281 -1.78 20.94 -7.37
CA ILE A 281 -2.77 21.47 -6.44
C ILE A 281 -3.09 22.90 -6.85
N GLU A 282 -4.37 23.17 -7.07
CA GLU A 282 -4.90 24.49 -7.42
C GLU A 282 -5.70 25.07 -6.23
N GLY A 283 -5.37 26.29 -5.84
CA GLY A 283 -6.00 27.00 -4.75
C GLY A 283 -5.82 28.51 -4.89
N ASN A 284 -5.37 29.17 -3.83
CA ASN A 284 -4.93 30.58 -3.93
C ASN A 284 -3.73 30.74 -4.89
N GLU A 285 -2.97 29.69 -5.06
CA GLU A 285 -1.89 29.55 -6.04
C GLU A 285 -1.94 28.14 -6.64
N THR A 286 -1.17 27.89 -7.70
CA THR A 286 -0.97 26.56 -8.25
C THR A 286 0.39 26.04 -7.85
N GLN A 287 0.42 24.88 -7.17
CA GLN A 287 1.66 24.19 -6.83
C GLN A 287 1.79 22.88 -7.60
N ARG A 288 3.01 22.51 -7.97
CA ARG A 288 3.31 21.33 -8.76
C ARG A 288 4.50 20.60 -8.17
N LEU A 289 4.32 19.30 -7.90
CA LEU A 289 5.37 18.38 -7.48
C LEU A 289 5.54 17.31 -8.56
N ILE A 290 6.77 17.09 -9.01
CA ILE A 290 7.10 16.05 -9.99
C ILE A 290 8.16 15.15 -9.40
N VAL A 291 7.94 13.83 -9.52
CA VAL A 291 8.95 12.80 -9.27
C VAL A 291 9.38 12.24 -10.63
N PRO A 292 10.50 12.70 -11.19
CA PRO A 292 11.03 12.20 -12.45
C PRO A 292 11.32 10.70 -12.36
N ASN A 293 10.95 9.94 -13.39
CA ASN A 293 11.03 8.48 -13.44
C ASN A 293 10.11 7.73 -12.47
N GLY A 294 9.26 8.46 -11.73
CA GLY A 294 8.29 7.90 -10.80
C GLY A 294 8.90 7.11 -9.63
N ILE A 295 8.05 6.71 -8.70
CA ILE A 295 8.45 5.89 -7.55
C ILE A 295 8.23 4.41 -7.88
N PHE A 296 9.26 3.57 -7.70
CA PHE A 296 9.16 2.14 -7.92
C PHE A 296 8.32 1.48 -6.81
N GLY A 297 7.18 0.88 -7.21
CA GLY A 297 6.12 0.50 -6.27
C GLY A 297 6.50 -0.58 -5.25
N ASP A 298 7.27 -1.62 -5.63
CA ASP A 298 7.47 -2.77 -4.74
C ASP A 298 8.39 -2.41 -3.55
N THR A 299 9.55 -1.81 -3.81
CA THR A 299 10.49 -1.37 -2.76
C THR A 299 9.93 -0.21 -1.93
N ALA A 300 9.21 0.72 -2.58
CA ALA A 300 8.59 1.84 -1.88
C ALA A 300 7.43 1.39 -0.98
N THR A 301 6.65 0.37 -1.39
CA THR A 301 5.62 -0.22 -0.51
C THR A 301 6.28 -0.85 0.72
N ALA A 302 7.36 -1.60 0.57
CA ALA A 302 8.08 -2.17 1.69
C ALA A 302 8.59 -1.07 2.66
N ALA A 303 9.17 0.00 2.11
CA ALA A 303 9.62 1.15 2.90
C ALA A 303 8.45 1.83 3.65
N MET A 304 7.31 2.05 2.98
CA MET A 304 6.13 2.65 3.60
C MET A 304 5.60 1.80 4.76
N ILE A 305 5.49 0.48 4.58
CA ILE A 305 5.06 -0.44 5.62
C ILE A 305 5.98 -0.36 6.85
N ILE A 306 7.30 -0.43 6.64
CA ILE A 306 8.29 -0.38 7.73
C ILE A 306 8.28 0.97 8.45
N ASN A 307 8.27 2.09 7.71
CA ASN A 307 8.29 3.41 8.31
C ASN A 307 6.97 3.75 9.02
N THR A 308 5.84 3.28 8.49
CA THR A 308 4.53 3.39 9.14
C THR A 308 4.50 2.57 10.44
N ALA A 309 5.07 1.36 10.44
CA ALA A 309 5.16 0.52 11.62
C ALA A 309 5.97 1.20 12.75
N LYS A 310 7.12 1.79 12.43
CA LYS A 310 7.90 2.59 13.38
C LYS A 310 7.10 3.76 13.94
N GLN A 311 6.28 4.40 13.12
CA GLN A 311 5.47 5.55 13.54
C GLN A 311 4.31 5.14 14.43
N ILE A 312 3.57 4.07 14.11
CA ILE A 312 2.45 3.63 14.97
C ILE A 312 2.94 3.07 16.31
N ASP A 313 4.08 2.40 16.33
CA ASP A 313 4.74 1.97 17.58
C ASP A 313 5.06 3.17 18.48
N ALA A 314 5.53 4.29 17.91
CA ALA A 314 5.80 5.51 18.65
C ALA A 314 4.54 6.27 19.08
N LEU A 315 3.50 6.32 18.23
CA LEU A 315 2.26 7.08 18.48
C LEU A 315 1.31 6.40 19.47
N ARG A 316 1.27 5.06 19.45
CA ARG A 316 0.39 4.23 20.31
C ARG A 316 -1.08 4.68 20.29
N LYS A 317 -1.60 5.06 19.13
CA LYS A 317 -2.98 5.50 18.93
C LYS A 317 -3.84 4.28 18.55
N PRO A 318 -4.73 3.79 19.42
CA PRO A 318 -5.53 2.61 19.11
C PRO A 318 -6.64 2.91 18.12
N GLY A 319 -7.07 1.89 17.37
CA GLY A 319 -8.18 1.93 16.43
C GLY A 319 -7.78 1.66 14.99
N LEU A 320 -8.75 1.77 14.08
CA LEU A 320 -8.54 1.71 12.64
C LEU A 320 -8.12 3.09 12.13
N LEU A 321 -6.85 3.22 11.81
CA LEU A 321 -6.22 4.47 11.41
C LEU A 321 -6.07 4.56 9.89
N THR A 322 -5.98 5.79 9.40
CA THR A 322 -5.60 6.11 8.02
C THR A 322 -4.27 6.88 7.99
N MET A 323 -3.67 7.00 6.82
CA MET A 323 -2.46 7.80 6.66
C MET A 323 -2.69 9.31 6.95
N ALA A 324 -3.93 9.79 6.84
CA ALA A 324 -4.28 11.16 7.23
C ALA A 324 -4.29 11.35 8.77
N ASP A 325 -4.55 10.29 9.55
CA ASP A 325 -4.56 10.34 11.02
C ASP A 325 -3.17 10.38 11.65
N ILE A 326 -2.17 9.83 10.95
CA ILE A 326 -0.79 9.71 11.46
C ILE A 326 0.19 10.66 10.77
N GLY A 327 -0.18 11.23 9.61
CA GLY A 327 0.69 12.04 8.77
C GLY A 327 1.77 11.24 8.04
N VAL A 328 2.70 11.94 7.38
CA VAL A 328 3.77 11.30 6.59
C VAL A 328 4.78 10.60 7.50
N PRO A 329 5.00 9.29 7.37
CA PRO A 329 5.99 8.57 8.15
C PRO A 329 7.40 9.03 7.82
N ARG A 330 8.21 9.19 8.84
CA ARG A 330 9.63 9.53 8.68
C ARG A 330 10.47 8.26 8.51
N ASN A 331 11.48 8.32 7.65
CA ASN A 331 12.52 7.29 7.59
C ASN A 331 13.49 7.50 8.77
N ILE A 332 13.12 6.96 9.95
CA ILE A 332 13.91 7.10 11.17
C ILE A 332 14.98 6.01 11.17
N ASN A 333 16.26 6.43 11.25
CA ASN A 333 17.36 5.51 11.56
C ASN A 333 17.25 5.12 13.05
N GLN A 334 17.16 3.82 13.32
CA GLN A 334 17.04 3.28 14.69
C GLN A 334 18.38 2.76 15.25
N SER A 335 19.48 2.87 14.49
CA SER A 335 20.77 2.37 14.93
C SER A 335 21.48 3.26 15.96
N ASP A 336 21.20 4.57 15.97
CA ASP A 336 21.92 5.52 16.82
C ASP A 336 21.02 6.72 17.22
N PHE A 337 20.04 6.50 18.10
CA PHE A 337 19.35 7.63 18.69
C PHE A 337 20.21 8.27 19.77
N VAL A 338 21.09 9.18 19.39
CA VAL A 338 21.69 10.13 20.32
C VAL A 338 20.65 11.24 20.53
N HIS A 339 20.10 11.31 21.74
CA HIS A 339 19.36 12.52 22.14
C HIS A 339 20.37 13.68 22.14
N ILE A 340 20.21 14.60 21.18
CA ILE A 340 20.89 15.91 21.20
C ILE A 340 20.10 16.81 22.11
#